data_c0acb28506e8453cc4fafd0727bf7a2b
#
_entry.id   c0acb28506e8453cc4fafd0727bf7a2b
#
_cell.length_a   1.000
_cell.length_b   1.000
_cell.length_c   1.000
_cell.angle_alpha   90.00
_cell.angle_beta   90.00
_cell.angle_gamma   90.00
#
_symmetry.space_group_name_H-M   'P 1'
#
loop_
_entity.id
_entity.type
_entity.pdbx_description
1 polymer ?
#
loop_
_entity_poly.entity_id
_entity_poly.type
_entity_poly.pdbx_seq_one_letter_code
_entity_poly.pdbx_strand_id
1 'polypeptide(L)'
;MNNTVQIDVRDLPCPEPVVKVKKALIGVTEETLKHASYEILGNTLTAKENLSRFLRTAGYEFEIGHSQGDQYMIIIKGKSDGAKRQVSEKIIPKILFVTDDKVGEGELGVMLINAFLKSLSNTDVLPQKILFVNRGVLLTTDNTEVQNDEIVEVLKELEKIGVEIYSCGSCLSYYALTERLKVGMIGNALEGMQNMLKSEGVVRL
;
A
#
# COMPACT_ATOMS: atom_id res chain seq x y z
N MET A 1 -23.11 -28.48 1.49
CA MET A 1 -23.27 -27.18 2.21
C MET A 1 -22.27 -26.24 1.60
N ASN A 2 -22.73 -25.18 0.92
CA ASN A 2 -21.79 -24.17 0.40
C ASN A 2 -21.16 -23.43 1.58
N ASN A 3 -19.85 -23.47 1.66
CA ASN A 3 -19.11 -22.74 2.70
C ASN A 3 -19.13 -21.24 2.35
N THR A 4 -19.60 -20.38 3.26
CA THR A 4 -19.61 -18.93 3.05
C THR A 4 -18.42 -18.31 3.78
N VAL A 5 -17.56 -17.63 3.03
CA VAL A 5 -16.43 -16.86 3.56
C VAL A 5 -16.86 -15.40 3.66
N GLN A 6 -17.01 -14.89 4.86
CA GLN A 6 -17.36 -13.50 5.10
C GLN A 6 -16.11 -12.64 5.34
N ILE A 7 -16.01 -11.51 4.62
CA ILE A 7 -14.93 -10.53 4.71
C ILE A 7 -15.55 -9.22 5.20
N ASP A 8 -15.43 -8.95 6.49
CA ASP A 8 -15.95 -7.72 7.09
C ASP A 8 -14.95 -6.59 6.94
N VAL A 9 -15.34 -5.53 6.23
CA VAL A 9 -14.52 -4.33 5.99
C VAL A 9 -15.18 -3.06 6.54
N ARG A 10 -16.18 -3.22 7.41
CA ARG A 10 -16.85 -2.10 8.07
C ARG A 10 -15.86 -1.35 8.95
N ASP A 11 -16.01 -0.04 9.01
CA ASP A 11 -15.23 0.89 9.85
C ASP A 11 -13.72 0.89 9.59
N LEU A 12 -13.26 0.24 8.52
CA LEU A 12 -11.86 0.27 8.14
C LEU A 12 -11.52 1.55 7.35
N PRO A 13 -10.43 2.25 7.69
CA PRO A 13 -9.96 3.41 6.94
C PRO A 13 -9.38 2.99 5.59
N CYS A 14 -9.41 3.90 4.60
CA CYS A 14 -8.73 3.69 3.32
C CYS A 14 -7.19 3.61 3.54
N PRO A 15 -6.46 2.65 2.90
CA PRO A 15 -6.90 1.69 1.89
C PRO A 15 -7.27 0.29 2.42
N GLU A 16 -7.38 0.10 3.72
CA GLU A 16 -7.52 -1.21 4.37
C GLU A 16 -8.66 -2.11 3.82
N PRO A 17 -9.86 -1.59 3.46
CA PRO A 17 -10.90 -2.42 2.87
C PRO A 17 -10.43 -3.19 1.64
N VAL A 18 -9.76 -2.49 0.71
CA VAL A 18 -9.26 -3.10 -0.53
C VAL A 18 -8.13 -4.08 -0.25
N VAL A 19 -7.20 -3.74 0.65
CA VAL A 19 -6.10 -4.60 1.07
C VAL A 19 -6.61 -5.89 1.70
N LYS A 20 -7.58 -5.82 2.60
CA LYS A 20 -8.17 -6.98 3.27
C LYS A 20 -8.85 -7.92 2.27
N VAL A 21 -9.64 -7.36 1.36
CA VAL A 21 -10.30 -8.15 0.30
C VAL A 21 -9.26 -8.75 -0.65
N LYS A 22 -8.25 -7.99 -1.09
CA LYS A 22 -7.17 -8.50 -1.92
C LYS A 22 -6.49 -9.71 -1.28
N LYS A 23 -6.11 -9.62 0.00
CA LYS A 23 -5.50 -10.73 0.75
C LYS A 23 -6.42 -11.96 0.85
N ALA A 24 -7.70 -11.76 1.13
CA ALA A 24 -8.67 -12.84 1.25
C ALA A 24 -8.94 -13.56 -0.08
N LEU A 25 -8.74 -12.87 -1.21
CA LEU A 25 -8.97 -13.42 -2.54
C LEU A 25 -7.70 -13.99 -3.22
N ILE A 26 -6.56 -14.01 -2.52
CA ILE A 26 -5.35 -14.67 -3.02
C ILE A 26 -5.63 -16.17 -3.20
N GLY A 27 -5.36 -16.68 -4.40
CA GLY A 27 -5.59 -18.09 -4.73
C GLY A 27 -7.04 -18.48 -5.01
N VAL A 28 -8.00 -17.56 -4.90
CA VAL A 28 -9.39 -17.81 -5.26
C VAL A 28 -9.50 -17.90 -6.79
N THR A 29 -9.96 -19.06 -7.26
CA THR A 29 -10.18 -19.40 -8.67
C THR A 29 -11.68 -19.58 -8.95
N GLU A 30 -12.05 -19.69 -10.22
CA GLU A 30 -13.42 -20.02 -10.57
C GLU A 30 -13.88 -21.36 -9.97
N GLU A 31 -12.97 -22.34 -9.91
CA GLU A 31 -13.27 -23.63 -9.27
C GLU A 31 -13.55 -23.46 -7.76
N THR A 32 -12.79 -22.62 -7.07
CA THR A 32 -13.03 -22.31 -5.65
C THR A 32 -14.42 -21.71 -5.43
N LEU A 33 -14.86 -20.82 -6.36
CA LEU A 33 -16.14 -20.13 -6.29
C LEU A 33 -17.34 -21.06 -6.53
N LYS A 34 -17.16 -22.23 -7.13
CA LYS A 34 -18.21 -23.25 -7.23
C LYS A 34 -18.53 -23.92 -5.89
N HIS A 35 -17.57 -23.93 -4.97
CA HIS A 35 -17.65 -24.63 -3.69
C HIS A 35 -17.77 -23.69 -2.48
N ALA A 36 -17.47 -22.40 -2.63
CA ALA A 36 -17.55 -21.41 -1.57
C ALA A 36 -18.13 -20.09 -2.10
N SER A 37 -19.00 -19.45 -1.31
CA SER A 37 -19.48 -18.10 -1.56
C SER A 37 -18.61 -17.10 -0.80
N TYR A 38 -18.20 -16.00 -1.44
CA TYR A 38 -17.44 -14.92 -0.82
C TYR A 38 -18.31 -13.68 -0.69
N GLU A 39 -18.51 -13.22 0.53
CA GLU A 39 -19.34 -12.07 0.87
C GLU A 39 -18.51 -10.99 1.55
N ILE A 40 -18.56 -9.77 1.05
CA ILE A 40 -17.82 -8.62 1.59
C ILE A 40 -18.84 -7.67 2.21
N LEU A 41 -18.72 -7.44 3.51
CA LEU A 41 -19.57 -6.52 4.27
C LEU A 41 -18.90 -5.17 4.45
N GLY A 42 -19.57 -4.09 4.11
CA GLY A 42 -19.06 -2.72 4.27
C GLY A 42 -20.16 -1.73 4.63
N ASN A 43 -19.75 -0.51 5.02
CA ASN A 43 -20.64 0.54 5.50
C ASN A 43 -20.25 1.96 5.07
N THR A 44 -19.36 2.11 4.08
CA THR A 44 -19.01 3.42 3.53
C THR A 44 -19.07 3.41 2.01
N LEU A 45 -19.61 4.48 1.41
CA LEU A 45 -19.72 4.63 -0.03
C LEU A 45 -18.33 4.56 -0.72
N THR A 46 -17.33 5.23 -0.14
CA THR A 46 -15.96 5.24 -0.66
C THR A 46 -15.36 3.83 -0.72
N ALA A 47 -15.53 3.02 0.33
CA ALA A 47 -15.06 1.65 0.33
C ALA A 47 -15.80 0.79 -0.72
N LYS A 48 -17.13 0.97 -0.86
CA LYS A 48 -17.95 0.29 -1.86
C LYS A 48 -17.45 0.56 -3.29
N GLU A 49 -17.19 1.82 -3.63
CA GLU A 49 -16.72 2.20 -4.96
C GLU A 49 -15.31 1.66 -5.24
N ASN A 50 -14.39 1.79 -4.27
CA ASN A 50 -13.02 1.30 -4.38
C ASN A 50 -12.97 -0.23 -4.52
N LEU A 51 -13.75 -0.96 -3.74
CA LEU A 51 -13.87 -2.42 -3.83
C LEU A 51 -14.47 -2.85 -5.15
N SER A 52 -15.54 -2.19 -5.61
CA SER A 52 -16.17 -2.49 -6.90
C SER A 52 -15.19 -2.30 -8.07
N ARG A 53 -14.40 -1.23 -8.03
CA ARG A 53 -13.35 -0.99 -9.04
C ARG A 53 -12.25 -2.05 -8.97
N PHE A 54 -11.75 -2.35 -7.76
CA PHE A 54 -10.75 -3.39 -7.55
C PHE A 54 -11.21 -4.74 -8.09
N LEU A 55 -12.42 -5.19 -7.73
CA LEU A 55 -12.96 -6.48 -8.14
C LEU A 55 -13.10 -6.58 -9.66
N ARG A 56 -13.62 -5.52 -10.33
CA ARG A 56 -13.70 -5.49 -11.81
C ARG A 56 -12.31 -5.58 -12.45
N THR A 57 -11.34 -4.81 -11.95
CA THR A 57 -9.96 -4.83 -12.47
C THR A 57 -9.28 -6.19 -12.26
N ALA A 58 -9.60 -6.88 -11.16
CA ALA A 58 -9.11 -8.21 -10.86
C ALA A 58 -9.88 -9.35 -11.57
N GLY A 59 -10.86 -9.00 -12.43
CA GLY A 59 -11.64 -9.95 -13.22
C GLY A 59 -12.71 -10.70 -12.44
N TYR A 60 -13.13 -10.19 -11.27
CA TYR A 60 -14.24 -10.79 -10.53
C TYR A 60 -15.59 -10.27 -11.01
N GLU A 61 -16.55 -11.20 -11.18
CA GLU A 61 -17.97 -10.90 -11.33
C GLU A 61 -18.62 -10.87 -9.95
N PHE A 62 -19.44 -9.86 -9.69
CA PHE A 62 -20.06 -9.67 -8.38
C PHE A 62 -21.39 -8.96 -8.48
N GLU A 63 -22.21 -9.16 -7.47
CA GLU A 63 -23.47 -8.44 -7.23
C GLU A 63 -23.37 -7.63 -5.94
N ILE A 64 -24.08 -6.49 -5.91
CA ILE A 64 -24.18 -5.66 -4.71
C ILE A 64 -25.59 -5.82 -4.17
N GLY A 65 -25.70 -6.49 -3.02
CA GLY A 65 -26.93 -6.56 -2.25
C GLY A 65 -27.07 -5.34 -1.35
N HIS A 66 -28.31 -4.93 -1.09
CA HIS A 66 -28.61 -3.88 -0.13
C HIS A 66 -28.89 -4.50 1.25
N SER A 67 -28.26 -3.96 2.26
CA SER A 67 -28.70 -4.07 3.64
C SER A 67 -29.18 -2.70 4.14
N GLN A 68 -29.75 -2.63 5.32
CA GLN A 68 -30.38 -1.40 5.84
C GLN A 68 -29.36 -0.24 6.01
N GLY A 69 -29.71 0.96 5.54
CA GLY A 69 -28.90 2.17 5.65
C GLY A 69 -27.69 2.16 4.70
N ASP A 70 -26.55 2.68 5.16
CA ASP A 70 -25.30 2.76 4.40
C ASP A 70 -24.55 1.42 4.29
N GLN A 71 -25.06 0.37 4.95
CA GLN A 71 -24.46 -0.95 4.87
C GLN A 71 -24.71 -1.57 3.49
N TYR A 72 -23.69 -2.27 2.98
CA TYR A 72 -23.78 -3.02 1.74
C TYR A 72 -23.11 -4.38 1.88
N MET A 73 -23.51 -5.30 1.02
CA MET A 73 -22.87 -6.60 0.86
C MET A 73 -22.51 -6.79 -0.62
N ILE A 74 -21.25 -7.11 -0.89
CA ILE A 74 -20.80 -7.52 -2.22
C ILE A 74 -20.64 -9.03 -2.21
N ILE A 75 -21.31 -9.71 -3.15
CA ILE A 75 -21.28 -11.17 -3.30
C ILE A 75 -20.51 -11.49 -4.58
N ILE A 76 -19.40 -12.21 -4.47
CA ILE A 76 -18.61 -12.65 -5.62
C ILE A 76 -19.31 -13.83 -6.28
N LYS A 77 -19.57 -13.72 -7.59
CA LYS A 77 -20.31 -14.70 -8.42
C LYS A 77 -19.42 -15.52 -9.34
N GLY A 78 -18.30 -14.95 -9.77
CA GLY A 78 -17.43 -15.60 -10.73
C GLY A 78 -16.08 -14.92 -10.84
N LYS A 79 -15.20 -15.51 -11.62
CA LYS A 79 -13.90 -14.93 -11.98
C LYS A 79 -13.59 -15.28 -13.42
N SER A 80 -13.41 -14.29 -14.28
CA SER A 80 -13.01 -14.51 -15.66
C SER A 80 -11.55 -14.94 -15.76
N ASP A 81 -11.26 -15.97 -16.53
CA ASP A 81 -9.90 -16.53 -16.72
C ASP A 81 -8.89 -15.55 -17.36
N GLY A 82 -9.34 -14.36 -17.77
CA GLY A 82 -8.50 -13.34 -18.42
C GLY A 82 -7.52 -12.61 -17.49
N ALA A 83 -7.64 -12.75 -16.18
CA ALA A 83 -6.81 -12.04 -15.19
C ALA A 83 -5.85 -12.98 -14.45
N LYS A 84 -5.04 -13.76 -15.17
CA LYS A 84 -3.87 -14.42 -14.58
C LYS A 84 -2.78 -13.37 -14.31
N ARG A 85 -2.96 -12.52 -13.29
CA ARG A 85 -1.84 -11.88 -12.64
C ARG A 85 -1.37 -12.82 -11.53
N GLN A 86 -0.33 -13.59 -11.82
CA GLN A 86 0.54 -14.08 -10.77
C GLN A 86 1.10 -12.83 -10.09
N VAL A 87 0.75 -12.64 -8.82
CA VAL A 87 1.37 -11.64 -7.96
C VAL A 87 2.76 -12.18 -7.64
N SER A 88 3.69 -12.05 -8.58
CA SER A 88 5.10 -12.02 -8.24
C SER A 88 5.39 -10.57 -7.88
N GLU A 89 5.79 -10.32 -6.66
CA GLU A 89 6.31 -9.02 -6.24
C GLU A 89 7.51 -8.69 -7.16
N LYS A 90 7.23 -7.96 -8.23
CA LYS A 90 8.24 -7.61 -9.22
C LYS A 90 8.81 -6.25 -8.85
N ILE A 91 10.04 -6.24 -8.38
CA ILE A 91 10.81 -5.01 -8.22
C ILE A 91 11.09 -4.47 -9.62
N ILE A 92 10.68 -3.24 -9.87
CA ILE A 92 10.90 -2.53 -11.14
C ILE A 92 11.91 -1.40 -10.93
N PRO A 93 12.72 -1.04 -11.95
CA PRO A 93 13.78 -0.04 -11.84
C PRO A 93 13.22 1.39 -11.77
N LYS A 94 12.27 1.61 -10.88
CA LYS A 94 11.71 2.91 -10.51
C LYS A 94 12.14 3.31 -9.12
N ILE A 95 12.13 4.61 -8.87
CA ILE A 95 12.42 5.20 -7.58
C ILE A 95 11.19 5.88 -7.02
N LEU A 96 10.91 5.64 -5.75
CA LEU A 96 9.99 6.44 -4.98
C LEU A 96 10.79 7.52 -4.24
N PHE A 97 10.51 8.78 -4.53
CA PHE A 97 11.17 9.93 -3.93
C PHE A 97 10.24 10.63 -2.96
N VAL A 98 10.52 10.50 -1.67
CA VAL A 98 9.67 11.01 -0.57
C VAL A 98 10.33 12.27 0.00
N THR A 99 9.68 13.41 -0.18
CA THR A 99 10.27 14.72 0.15
C THR A 99 9.72 15.34 1.42
N ASP A 100 8.63 14.81 1.97
CA ASP A 100 7.99 15.34 3.17
C ASP A 100 7.40 14.20 4.01
N ASP A 101 7.03 14.49 5.25
CA ASP A 101 6.27 13.62 6.14
C ASP A 101 4.75 13.67 5.87
N LYS A 102 4.32 14.37 4.83
CA LYS A 102 2.92 14.52 4.41
C LYS A 102 2.83 14.76 2.89
N VAL A 103 1.66 14.48 2.31
CA VAL A 103 1.30 14.82 0.93
C VAL A 103 0.29 15.95 0.96
N GLY A 104 0.73 17.16 0.60
CA GLY A 104 -0.07 18.38 0.76
C GLY A 104 -0.01 18.93 2.18
N GLU A 105 -1.08 19.54 2.67
CA GLU A 105 -1.10 20.26 3.94
C GLU A 105 -2.00 19.60 4.99
N GLY A 106 -1.73 19.93 6.28
CA GLY A 106 -2.57 19.56 7.41
C GLY A 106 -2.64 18.06 7.70
N GLU A 107 -3.65 17.67 8.50
CA GLU A 107 -3.86 16.29 8.92
C GLU A 107 -4.16 15.34 7.76
N LEU A 108 -4.89 15.81 6.74
CA LEU A 108 -5.17 15.02 5.55
C LEU A 108 -3.86 14.65 4.82
N GLY A 109 -2.89 15.56 4.75
CA GLY A 109 -1.59 15.30 4.15
C GLY A 109 -0.83 14.17 4.87
N VAL A 110 -0.89 14.14 6.20
CA VAL A 110 -0.32 13.07 7.03
C VAL A 110 -1.04 11.74 6.78
N MET A 111 -2.37 11.75 6.71
CA MET A 111 -3.14 10.54 6.39
C MET A 111 -2.78 9.98 5.01
N LEU A 112 -2.57 10.85 4.01
CA LEU A 112 -2.26 10.45 2.64
C LEU A 112 -0.87 9.82 2.52
N ILE A 113 0.19 10.41 3.11
CA ILE A 113 1.52 9.81 3.05
C ILE A 113 1.54 8.43 3.70
N ASN A 114 0.87 8.29 4.86
CA ASN A 114 0.72 7.00 5.54
C ASN A 114 -0.02 5.98 4.65
N ALA A 115 -1.14 6.37 4.04
CA ALA A 115 -1.91 5.50 3.17
C ALA A 115 -1.10 5.03 1.95
N PHE A 116 -0.36 5.93 1.29
CA PHE A 116 0.47 5.58 0.13
C PHE A 116 1.61 4.65 0.51
N LEU A 117 2.36 4.93 1.57
CA LEU A 117 3.48 4.09 1.99
C LEU A 117 3.00 2.70 2.45
N LYS A 118 1.94 2.61 3.25
CA LYS A 118 1.34 1.34 3.66
C LYS A 118 0.80 0.52 2.47
N SER A 119 0.34 1.19 1.41
CA SER A 119 -0.15 0.51 0.22
C SER A 119 0.94 -0.18 -0.59
N LEU A 120 2.21 0.22 -0.46
CA LEU A 120 3.32 -0.35 -1.23
C LEU A 120 3.41 -1.86 -1.07
N SER A 121 3.32 -2.38 0.16
CA SER A 121 3.37 -3.83 0.42
C SER A 121 2.23 -4.63 -0.24
N ASN A 122 1.22 -3.95 -0.80
CA ASN A 122 0.05 -4.55 -1.42
C ASN A 122 -0.04 -4.26 -2.93
N THR A 123 0.97 -3.62 -3.52
CA THR A 123 1.04 -3.39 -4.97
C THR A 123 1.57 -4.61 -5.70
N ASP A 124 1.24 -4.73 -6.99
CA ASP A 124 1.72 -5.84 -7.83
C ASP A 124 3.18 -5.63 -8.30
N VAL A 125 3.70 -4.42 -8.15
CA VAL A 125 5.07 -4.04 -8.46
C VAL A 125 5.60 -3.11 -7.37
N LEU A 126 6.89 -3.21 -7.07
CA LEU A 126 7.57 -2.41 -6.05
C LEU A 126 8.65 -1.54 -6.69
N PRO A 127 8.92 -0.34 -6.17
CA PRO A 127 10.07 0.44 -6.60
C PRO A 127 11.36 -0.27 -6.17
N GLN A 128 12.41 -0.14 -7.00
CA GLN A 128 13.73 -0.67 -6.65
C GLN A 128 14.33 0.04 -5.44
N LYS A 129 14.10 1.36 -5.37
CA LYS A 129 14.64 2.19 -4.29
C LYS A 129 13.60 3.18 -3.78
N ILE A 130 13.69 3.49 -2.49
CA ILE A 130 12.95 4.59 -1.85
C ILE A 130 13.96 5.57 -1.27
N LEU A 131 13.87 6.82 -1.68
CA LEU A 131 14.77 7.89 -1.24
C LEU A 131 13.99 8.89 -0.39
N PHE A 132 14.36 9.04 0.89
CA PHE A 132 13.77 9.99 1.82
C PHE A 132 14.68 11.21 1.96
N VAL A 133 14.14 12.41 1.72
CA VAL A 133 14.85 13.68 1.86
C VAL A 133 13.99 14.71 2.61
N ASN A 134 14.61 15.79 3.07
CA ASN A 134 13.94 16.84 3.83
C ASN A 134 13.16 16.25 5.02
N ARG A 135 11.92 16.64 5.26
CA ARG A 135 11.07 16.09 6.33
C ARG A 135 10.71 14.60 6.13
N GLY A 136 10.83 14.09 4.90
CA GLY A 136 10.64 12.65 4.64
C GLY A 136 11.52 11.74 5.50
N VAL A 137 12.72 12.22 5.95
CA VAL A 137 13.59 11.43 6.85
C VAL A 137 12.97 11.17 8.23
N LEU A 138 11.97 11.95 8.65
CA LEU A 138 11.23 11.72 9.88
C LEU A 138 10.45 10.39 9.83
N LEU A 139 10.08 9.93 8.65
CA LEU A 139 9.35 8.66 8.46
C LEU A 139 10.24 7.42 8.66
N THR A 140 11.55 7.58 8.67
CA THR A 140 12.53 6.49 8.79
C THR A 140 13.31 6.47 10.10
N THR A 141 13.06 7.44 10.98
CA THR A 141 13.86 7.69 12.19
C THR A 141 13.05 7.57 13.46
N ASP A 142 13.74 7.35 14.58
CA ASP A 142 13.17 7.54 15.92
C ASP A 142 13.13 9.04 16.25
N ASN A 143 11.94 9.62 16.30
CA ASN A 143 11.71 11.04 16.56
C ASN A 143 10.39 11.27 17.29
N THR A 144 10.17 12.49 17.77
CA THR A 144 8.95 12.90 18.48
C THR A 144 8.03 13.78 17.65
N GLU A 145 8.41 14.11 16.40
CA GLU A 145 7.66 15.01 15.53
C GLU A 145 6.54 14.28 14.77
N VAL A 146 6.75 13.01 14.42
CA VAL A 146 5.78 12.19 13.69
C VAL A 146 5.62 10.82 14.30
N GLN A 147 4.39 10.31 14.31
CA GLN A 147 4.11 8.91 14.63
C GLN A 147 4.34 8.08 13.38
N ASN A 148 5.41 7.30 13.36
CA ASN A 148 5.87 6.58 12.17
C ASN A 148 6.09 5.06 12.39
N ASP A 149 5.75 4.51 13.56
CA ASP A 149 6.07 3.12 13.89
C ASP A 149 5.53 2.12 12.86
N GLU A 150 4.29 2.29 12.41
CA GLU A 150 3.69 1.43 11.38
C GLU A 150 4.39 1.58 10.02
N ILE A 151 4.84 2.80 9.67
CA ILE A 151 5.58 3.05 8.42
C ILE A 151 6.95 2.38 8.48
N VAL A 152 7.65 2.51 9.61
CA VAL A 152 8.94 1.86 9.83
C VAL A 152 8.82 0.34 9.66
N GLU A 153 7.78 -0.29 10.18
CA GLU A 153 7.58 -1.73 10.01
C GLU A 153 7.29 -2.10 8.54
N VAL A 154 6.45 -1.35 7.84
CA VAL A 154 6.22 -1.55 6.40
C VAL A 154 7.52 -1.40 5.61
N LEU A 155 8.32 -0.39 5.89
CA LEU A 155 9.60 -0.17 5.22
C LEU A 155 10.60 -1.31 5.49
N LYS A 156 10.66 -1.83 6.72
CA LYS A 156 11.48 -3.01 7.05
C LYS A 156 11.03 -4.26 6.28
N GLU A 157 9.73 -4.46 6.09
CA GLU A 157 9.21 -5.55 5.27
C GLU A 157 9.64 -5.39 3.81
N LEU A 158 9.55 -4.19 3.26
CA LEU A 158 9.99 -3.89 1.89
C LEU A 158 11.51 -4.11 1.73
N GLU A 159 12.31 -3.74 2.72
CA GLU A 159 13.76 -3.96 2.72
C GLU A 159 14.11 -5.47 2.72
N LYS A 160 13.39 -6.29 3.49
CA LYS A 160 13.57 -7.76 3.52
C LYS A 160 13.33 -8.43 2.17
N ILE A 161 12.45 -7.89 1.35
CA ILE A 161 12.14 -8.41 0.00
C ILE A 161 12.98 -7.76 -1.10
N GLY A 162 13.95 -6.91 -0.76
CA GLY A 162 14.97 -6.39 -1.66
C GLY A 162 14.75 -4.95 -2.15
N VAL A 163 13.82 -4.20 -1.59
CA VAL A 163 13.70 -2.75 -1.87
C VAL A 163 14.80 -2.01 -1.09
N GLU A 164 15.61 -1.23 -1.79
CA GLU A 164 16.67 -0.45 -1.16
C GLU A 164 16.10 0.87 -0.61
N ILE A 165 16.38 1.17 0.67
CA ILE A 165 15.84 2.35 1.36
C ILE A 165 16.99 3.25 1.79
N TYR A 166 16.92 4.54 1.42
CA TYR A 166 17.93 5.53 1.75
C TYR A 166 17.32 6.79 2.36
N SER A 167 17.96 7.29 3.40
CA SER A 167 17.66 8.57 4.01
C SER A 167 18.83 9.54 3.81
N CYS A 168 18.53 10.76 3.37
CA CYS A 168 19.53 11.79 3.06
C CYS A 168 20.35 12.16 4.32
N GLY A 169 21.66 11.92 4.28
CA GLY A 169 22.56 12.20 5.41
C GLY A 169 22.57 13.66 5.83
N SER A 170 22.56 14.61 4.89
CA SER A 170 22.47 16.04 5.21
C SER A 170 21.15 16.39 5.91
N CYS A 171 20.04 15.76 5.52
CA CYS A 171 18.74 15.99 6.16
C CYS A 171 18.72 15.38 7.56
N LEU A 172 19.23 14.16 7.73
CA LEU A 172 19.37 13.53 9.05
C LEU A 172 20.22 14.39 9.99
N SER A 173 21.34 14.93 9.51
CA SER A 173 22.22 15.84 10.30
C SER A 173 21.49 17.13 10.67
N TYR A 174 20.74 17.72 9.74
CA TYR A 174 19.98 18.95 9.99
C TYR A 174 18.95 18.79 11.11
N TYR A 175 18.25 17.63 11.15
CA TYR A 175 17.27 17.30 12.19
C TYR A 175 17.89 16.63 13.44
N ALA A 176 19.21 16.48 13.51
CA ALA A 176 19.92 15.76 14.59
C ALA A 176 19.44 14.30 14.77
N LEU A 177 19.16 13.59 13.67
CA LEU A 177 18.59 12.25 13.63
C LEU A 177 19.54 11.19 13.05
N THR A 178 20.82 11.52 12.79
CA THR A 178 21.78 10.61 12.13
C THR A 178 21.92 9.27 12.87
N GLU A 179 22.02 9.30 14.20
CA GLU A 179 22.14 8.09 15.04
C GLU A 179 20.78 7.45 15.38
N ARG A 180 19.71 8.01 14.86
CA ARG A 180 18.32 7.59 15.18
C ARG A 180 17.60 6.94 13.99
N LEU A 181 18.34 6.53 12.96
CA LEU A 181 17.77 5.82 11.81
C LEU A 181 17.26 4.44 12.25
N LYS A 182 15.99 4.14 11.97
CA LYS A 182 15.32 2.86 12.31
C LYS A 182 15.28 1.87 11.14
N VAL A 183 15.35 2.37 9.91
CA VAL A 183 15.23 1.56 8.69
C VAL A 183 15.98 2.20 7.53
N GLY A 184 16.58 1.36 6.68
CA GLY A 184 17.34 1.79 5.52
C GLY A 184 18.78 2.22 5.85
N MET A 185 19.41 2.90 4.92
CA MET A 185 20.80 3.35 4.97
C MET A 185 20.89 4.85 4.79
N ILE A 186 22.00 5.43 5.26
CA ILE A 186 22.30 6.84 5.03
C ILE A 186 22.81 6.99 3.60
N GLY A 187 22.09 7.77 2.79
CA GLY A 187 22.48 8.11 1.42
C GLY A 187 23.04 9.53 1.29
N ASN A 188 23.55 9.84 0.12
CA ASN A 188 24.04 11.17 -0.23
C ASN A 188 23.43 11.70 -1.52
N ALA A 189 23.51 13.02 -1.75
CA ALA A 189 22.90 13.71 -2.87
C ALA A 189 23.43 13.23 -4.24
N LEU A 190 24.73 12.92 -4.35
CA LEU A 190 25.35 12.46 -5.59
C LEU A 190 24.78 11.09 -5.98
N GLU A 191 24.78 10.16 -5.05
CA GLU A 191 24.25 8.83 -5.24
C GLU A 191 22.73 8.87 -5.54
N GLY A 192 21.97 9.66 -4.78
CA GLY A 192 20.54 9.88 -5.02
C GLY A 192 20.26 10.38 -6.44
N MET A 193 20.99 11.40 -6.90
CA MET A 193 20.86 11.93 -8.26
C MET A 193 21.24 10.91 -9.34
N GLN A 194 22.35 10.19 -9.14
CA GLN A 194 22.77 9.13 -10.07
C GLN A 194 21.73 8.02 -10.18
N ASN A 195 21.16 7.61 -9.06
CA ASN A 195 20.10 6.59 -9.03
C ASN A 195 18.85 7.06 -9.78
N MET A 196 18.41 8.30 -9.54
CA MET A 196 17.24 8.87 -10.24
C MET A 196 17.46 8.96 -11.75
N LEU A 197 18.63 9.43 -12.20
CA LEU A 197 18.94 9.54 -13.63
C LEU A 197 19.06 8.20 -14.35
N LYS A 198 19.45 7.14 -13.65
CA LYS A 198 19.57 5.77 -14.19
C LYS A 198 18.28 4.97 -14.12
N SER A 199 17.29 5.44 -13.36
CA SER A 199 16.01 4.74 -13.18
C SER A 199 15.11 4.87 -14.42
N GLU A 200 14.16 3.94 -14.57
CA GLU A 200 13.11 4.02 -15.60
C GLU A 200 12.00 5.03 -15.23
N GLY A 201 12.13 5.71 -14.13
CA GLY A 201 11.21 6.76 -13.69
C GLY A 201 11.23 6.98 -12.18
N VAL A 202 10.82 8.18 -11.80
CA VAL A 202 10.73 8.63 -10.40
C VAL A 202 9.27 8.96 -10.09
N VAL A 203 8.75 8.35 -9.05
CA VAL A 203 7.46 8.73 -8.43
C VAL A 203 7.79 9.60 -7.24
N ARG A 204 7.19 10.78 -7.14
CA ARG A 204 7.38 11.71 -6.03
C ARG A 204 6.16 11.74 -5.12
N LEU A 205 6.40 11.67 -3.81
CA LEU A 205 5.46 11.97 -2.72
C LEU A 205 5.98 13.15 -1.91
#